data_b58a81a713f1c8c53de6c100d01fdaae
#
_entry.id   b58a81a713f1c8c53de6c100d01fdaae
#
_cell.length_a   1.000
_cell.length_b   1.000
_cell.length_c   1.000
_cell.angle_alpha   90.00
_cell.angle_beta   90.00
_cell.angle_gamma   90.00
#
_symmetry.space_group_name_H-M   'P 1'
#
loop_
_entity.id
_entity.type
_entity.pdbx_description
1 polymer ?
#
loop_
_entity_poly.entity_id
_entity_poly.type
_entity_poly.pdbx_seq_one_letter_code
_entity_poly.pdbx_strand_id
1 'polypeptide(L)'
;MKKLLLLFVFAFSTFTFAQDKFTRIDSLLNYLNENNKFMGSLTIREGENVVFNKAYGFADVEKNIKADRLTRYKIGSISKTFTAVMVMQLIEEKKLTLQTKLNRFYPKIPNAEKISIYDLLHHRTGIVDFINQDSTFHKVIDKKHSKEDILKVITTYKSNFEPGSKYEYSNSNYFILGCVIEKLTKKSYAENLENRIVKKAELGTYESKTEMTAKGAVTNKVFVPTTYYKEETTNTANKESYSYYFDGTNWVKSYENHNSIAFSSGGITSTPADLTKFIYALFNGKLVNPTSLNQMKEIKEGYGK
;
A
#
# COMPACT_ATOMS: atom_id res chain seq x y z
N MET A 1 2.86 26.81 -52.56
CA MET A 1 1.65 26.48 -51.81
C MET A 1 1.33 24.97 -51.72
N LYS A 2 1.52 24.16 -52.77
CA LYS A 2 1.23 22.69 -52.73
C LYS A 2 2.13 21.86 -51.78
N LYS A 3 3.38 22.24 -51.56
CA LYS A 3 4.32 21.53 -50.67
C LYS A 3 4.05 21.74 -49.13
N LEU A 4 3.42 22.86 -48.76
CA LEU A 4 3.08 23.15 -47.37
C LEU A 4 1.83 22.35 -46.93
N LEU A 5 0.92 22.05 -47.85
CA LEU A 5 -0.29 21.26 -47.56
C LEU A 5 0.03 19.79 -47.31
N LEU A 6 1.04 19.22 -47.96
CA LEU A 6 1.50 17.84 -47.73
C LEU A 6 2.16 17.62 -46.35
N LEU A 7 2.89 18.62 -45.82
CA LEU A 7 3.48 18.56 -44.47
C LEU A 7 2.40 18.61 -43.38
N PHE A 8 1.30 19.31 -43.60
CA PHE A 8 0.21 19.40 -42.62
C PHE A 8 -0.62 18.11 -42.57
N VAL A 9 -0.78 17.41 -43.67
CA VAL A 9 -1.48 16.12 -43.72
C VAL A 9 -0.66 15.01 -43.05
N PHE A 10 0.69 15.04 -43.14
CA PHE A 10 1.57 14.07 -42.51
C PHE A 10 1.67 14.28 -40.97
N ALA A 11 1.56 15.51 -40.47
CA ALA A 11 1.55 15.82 -39.05
C ALA A 11 0.21 15.36 -38.40
N PHE A 12 -0.90 15.34 -39.10
CA PHE A 12 -2.19 14.90 -38.59
C PHE A 12 -2.34 13.38 -38.48
N SER A 13 -1.64 12.61 -39.33
CA SER A 13 -1.72 11.14 -39.34
C SER A 13 -0.94 10.46 -38.17
N THR A 14 -0.01 11.16 -37.53
CA THR A 14 0.74 10.60 -36.40
C THR A 14 -0.01 10.71 -35.07
N PHE A 15 -1.03 11.56 -34.95
CA PHE A 15 -1.82 11.71 -33.73
C PHE A 15 -2.88 10.62 -33.53
N THR A 16 -3.31 9.92 -34.60
CA THR A 16 -4.37 8.93 -34.50
C THR A 16 -3.92 7.58 -33.92
N PHE A 17 -2.66 7.22 -34.02
CA PHE A 17 -2.16 5.94 -33.51
C PHE A 17 -1.92 5.89 -31.99
N ALA A 18 -1.68 7.04 -31.34
CA ALA A 18 -1.48 7.08 -29.89
C ALA A 18 -2.79 6.95 -29.09
N GLN A 19 -3.92 7.30 -29.68
CA GLN A 19 -5.23 7.26 -29.04
C GLN A 19 -5.79 5.84 -28.96
N ASP A 20 -5.37 4.91 -29.82
CA ASP A 20 -5.91 3.55 -29.92
C ASP A 20 -5.34 2.59 -28.85
N LYS A 21 -4.14 2.85 -28.32
CA LYS A 21 -3.45 1.95 -27.37
C LYS A 21 -4.25 1.70 -26.08
N PHE A 22 -4.90 2.72 -25.55
CA PHE A 22 -5.64 2.65 -24.28
C PHE A 22 -7.16 2.61 -24.45
N THR A 23 -7.67 2.87 -25.65
CA THR A 23 -9.10 2.83 -25.96
C THR A 23 -9.69 1.45 -25.71
N ARG A 24 -8.97 0.38 -26.04
CA ARG A 24 -9.41 -1.00 -25.80
C ARG A 24 -9.53 -1.33 -24.31
N ILE A 25 -8.55 -0.89 -23.51
CA ILE A 25 -8.59 -1.07 -22.04
C ILE A 25 -9.75 -0.28 -21.45
N ASP A 26 -9.92 0.96 -21.87
CA ASP A 26 -11.01 1.82 -21.42
C ASP A 26 -12.39 1.22 -21.77
N SER A 27 -12.57 0.78 -23.02
CA SER A 27 -13.80 0.14 -23.48
C SER A 27 -14.10 -1.15 -22.71
N LEU A 28 -13.08 -1.98 -22.45
CA LEU A 28 -13.22 -3.21 -21.67
C LEU A 28 -13.65 -2.89 -20.23
N LEU A 29 -13.01 -1.94 -19.56
CA LEU A 29 -13.33 -1.59 -18.19
C LEU A 29 -14.69 -0.92 -18.05
N ASN A 30 -15.10 -0.11 -19.02
CA ASN A 30 -16.47 0.42 -19.10
C ASN A 30 -17.49 -0.73 -19.25
N TYR A 31 -17.27 -1.64 -20.20
CA TYR A 31 -18.14 -2.80 -20.39
C TYR A 31 -18.24 -3.66 -19.11
N LEU A 32 -17.12 -3.93 -18.44
CA LEU A 32 -17.12 -4.69 -17.20
C LEU A 32 -17.85 -3.95 -16.07
N ASN A 33 -17.69 -2.63 -15.97
CA ASN A 33 -18.39 -1.80 -14.99
C ASN A 33 -19.90 -1.76 -15.24
N GLU A 34 -20.33 -1.56 -16.49
CA GLU A 34 -21.74 -1.52 -16.88
C GLU A 34 -22.45 -2.87 -16.65
N ASN A 35 -21.70 -3.97 -16.68
CA ASN A 35 -22.19 -5.33 -16.41
C ASN A 35 -21.93 -5.81 -14.97
N ASN A 36 -21.61 -4.92 -14.02
CA ASN A 36 -21.34 -5.24 -12.62
C ASN A 36 -20.21 -6.27 -12.41
N LYS A 37 -19.22 -6.31 -13.30
CA LYS A 37 -18.05 -7.20 -13.22
C LYS A 37 -16.80 -6.52 -12.71
N PHE A 38 -16.77 -5.18 -12.67
CA PHE A 38 -15.65 -4.40 -12.20
C PHE A 38 -16.09 -3.07 -11.61
N MET A 39 -15.48 -2.69 -10.49
CA MET A 39 -15.56 -1.37 -9.87
C MET A 39 -14.21 -1.06 -9.23
N GLY A 40 -13.61 0.08 -9.56
CA GLY A 40 -12.27 0.46 -9.07
C GLY A 40 -11.54 1.43 -9.99
N SER A 41 -10.23 1.54 -9.81
CA SER A 41 -9.39 2.46 -10.59
C SER A 41 -8.18 1.74 -11.17
N LEU A 42 -7.78 2.17 -12.37
CA LEU A 42 -6.58 1.69 -13.06
C LEU A 42 -5.66 2.84 -13.41
N THR A 43 -4.37 2.67 -13.12
CA THR A 43 -3.30 3.55 -13.58
C THR A 43 -2.24 2.73 -14.32
N ILE A 44 -1.81 3.22 -15.49
CA ILE A 44 -0.67 2.70 -16.23
C ILE A 44 0.41 3.77 -16.27
N ARG A 45 1.65 3.36 -16.00
CA ARG A 45 2.82 4.21 -16.04
C ARG A 45 3.84 3.66 -17.03
N GLU A 46 4.41 4.53 -17.83
CA GLU A 46 5.56 4.25 -18.70
C GLU A 46 6.72 5.19 -18.28
N GLY A 47 7.76 4.64 -17.67
CA GLY A 47 8.82 5.45 -17.09
C GLY A 47 8.29 6.43 -16.03
N GLU A 48 8.52 7.72 -16.21
CA GLU A 48 8.05 8.80 -15.32
C GLU A 48 6.61 9.24 -15.60
N ASN A 49 6.04 8.85 -16.73
CA ASN A 49 4.76 9.35 -17.19
C ASN A 49 3.60 8.42 -16.83
N VAL A 50 2.53 8.99 -16.29
CA VAL A 50 1.23 8.31 -16.21
C VAL A 50 0.55 8.46 -17.58
N VAL A 51 0.39 7.34 -18.28
CA VAL A 51 -0.17 7.29 -19.63
C VAL A 51 -1.65 6.92 -19.64
N PHE A 52 -2.15 6.35 -18.55
CA PHE A 52 -3.57 6.06 -18.32
C PHE A 52 -3.91 6.16 -16.84
N ASN A 53 -5.01 6.84 -16.49
CA ASN A 53 -5.48 6.95 -15.11
C ASN A 53 -6.98 7.22 -15.10
N LYS A 54 -7.78 6.19 -14.83
CA LYS A 54 -9.25 6.26 -14.81
C LYS A 54 -9.83 5.46 -13.63
N ALA A 55 -11.04 5.84 -13.24
CA ALA A 55 -11.86 5.15 -12.25
C ALA A 55 -13.23 4.81 -12.84
N TYR A 56 -13.81 3.73 -12.34
CA TYR A 56 -15.08 3.15 -12.80
C TYR A 56 -15.93 2.76 -11.58
N GLY A 57 -17.23 3.02 -11.67
CA GLY A 57 -18.17 2.71 -10.60
C GLY A 57 -18.12 3.71 -9.44
N PHE A 58 -18.22 3.23 -8.22
CA PHE A 58 -18.47 4.04 -7.05
C PHE A 58 -17.37 3.85 -5.98
N ALA A 59 -17.10 4.91 -5.24
CA ALA A 59 -16.37 4.89 -3.97
C ALA A 59 -17.32 4.59 -2.80
N ASP A 60 -18.59 5.01 -2.92
CA ASP A 60 -19.67 4.74 -1.96
C ASP A 60 -20.96 4.51 -2.76
N VAL A 61 -21.41 3.26 -2.83
CA VAL A 61 -22.60 2.85 -3.58
C VAL A 61 -23.85 3.41 -2.92
N GLU A 62 -23.94 3.30 -1.61
CA GLU A 62 -25.11 3.71 -0.82
C GLU A 62 -25.38 5.22 -0.92
N LYS A 63 -24.29 6.02 -1.01
CA LYS A 63 -24.38 7.47 -1.16
C LYS A 63 -24.26 7.93 -2.61
N ASN A 64 -24.20 7.02 -3.56
CA ASN A 64 -24.02 7.33 -4.99
C ASN A 64 -22.78 8.19 -5.28
N ILE A 65 -21.69 8.02 -4.50
CA ILE A 65 -20.44 8.75 -4.70
C ILE A 65 -19.61 7.99 -5.74
N LYS A 66 -19.41 8.60 -6.90
CA LYS A 66 -18.59 8.01 -7.98
C LYS A 66 -17.11 7.97 -7.58
N ALA A 67 -16.43 6.90 -7.95
CA ALA A 67 -14.98 6.87 -7.91
C ALA A 67 -14.36 7.83 -8.94
N ASP A 68 -13.27 8.45 -8.57
CA ASP A 68 -12.45 9.30 -9.44
C ASP A 68 -10.97 8.88 -9.42
N ARG A 69 -10.13 9.53 -10.26
CA ARG A 69 -8.69 9.26 -10.33
C ARG A 69 -7.92 9.51 -9.03
N LEU A 70 -8.50 10.20 -8.07
CA LEU A 70 -7.93 10.49 -6.76
C LEU A 70 -8.56 9.64 -5.65
N THR A 71 -9.46 8.73 -6.00
CA THR A 71 -10.07 7.81 -5.04
C THR A 71 -8.98 6.93 -4.42
N ARG A 72 -9.02 6.84 -3.11
CA ARG A 72 -8.06 6.14 -2.27
C ARG A 72 -8.64 4.82 -1.80
N TYR A 73 -7.84 3.78 -1.87
CA TYR A 73 -8.25 2.43 -1.51
C TYR A 73 -7.37 1.88 -0.40
N LYS A 74 -7.93 1.10 0.52
CA LYS A 74 -7.13 0.24 1.39
C LYS A 74 -6.42 -0.79 0.52
N ILE A 75 -5.09 -0.75 0.49
CA ILE A 75 -4.31 -1.57 -0.43
C ILE A 75 -3.97 -2.97 0.11
N GLY A 76 -4.51 -3.31 1.28
CA GLY A 76 -4.33 -4.61 1.89
C GLY A 76 -2.86 -5.00 1.97
N SER A 77 -2.55 -6.24 1.67
CA SER A 77 -1.20 -6.80 1.83
C SER A 77 -0.11 -6.18 0.93
N ILE A 78 -0.45 -5.33 -0.03
CA ILE A 78 0.54 -4.48 -0.72
C ILE A 78 1.29 -3.60 0.29
N SER A 79 0.66 -3.24 1.41
CA SER A 79 1.28 -2.53 2.54
C SER A 79 2.57 -3.18 3.04
N LYS A 80 2.68 -4.51 2.94
CA LYS A 80 3.88 -5.24 3.36
C LYS A 80 5.13 -4.82 2.59
N THR A 81 5.01 -4.49 1.32
CA THR A 81 6.14 -4.01 0.53
C THR A 81 6.66 -2.67 1.09
N PHE A 82 5.77 -1.77 1.51
CA PHE A 82 6.16 -0.51 2.17
C PHE A 82 6.87 -0.78 3.50
N THR A 83 6.34 -1.70 4.31
CA THR A 83 6.96 -2.11 5.57
C THR A 83 8.35 -2.71 5.33
N ALA A 84 8.50 -3.59 4.34
CA ALA A 84 9.78 -4.18 3.97
C ALA A 84 10.80 -3.12 3.55
N VAL A 85 10.39 -2.13 2.72
CA VAL A 85 11.26 -1.00 2.33
C VAL A 85 11.76 -0.25 3.57
N MET A 86 10.89 0.05 4.54
CA MET A 86 11.30 0.74 5.78
C MET A 86 12.26 -0.10 6.62
N VAL A 87 12.07 -1.42 6.67
CA VAL A 87 13.03 -2.34 7.34
C VAL A 87 14.38 -2.32 6.64
N MET A 88 14.42 -2.39 5.30
CA MET A 88 15.67 -2.31 4.54
C MET A 88 16.39 -0.98 4.75
N GLN A 89 15.67 0.13 4.81
CA GLN A 89 16.27 1.44 5.14
C GLN A 89 16.89 1.45 6.55
N LEU A 90 16.25 0.80 7.54
CA LEU A 90 16.84 0.67 8.87
C LEU A 90 18.07 -0.23 8.90
N ILE A 91 18.15 -1.21 8.00
CA ILE A 91 19.38 -2.01 7.80
C ILE A 91 20.48 -1.15 7.18
N GLU A 92 20.18 -0.33 6.16
CA GLU A 92 21.12 0.63 5.58
C GLU A 92 21.64 1.65 6.62
N GLU A 93 20.77 2.07 7.55
CA GLU A 93 21.10 2.92 8.69
C GLU A 93 21.86 2.17 9.81
N LYS A 94 22.18 0.88 9.63
CA LYS A 94 22.88 0.02 10.63
C LYS A 94 22.15 -0.08 11.97
N LYS A 95 20.84 0.13 12.02
CA LYS A 95 20.03 0.01 13.24
C LYS A 95 19.64 -1.43 13.55
N LEU A 96 19.61 -2.29 12.53
CA LEU A 96 19.42 -3.74 12.62
C LEU A 96 20.08 -4.43 11.42
N THR A 97 20.07 -5.75 11.42
CA THR A 97 20.49 -6.61 10.31
C THR A 97 19.41 -7.65 10.03
N LEU A 98 19.47 -8.31 8.88
CA LEU A 98 18.58 -9.44 8.59
C LEU A 98 18.68 -10.57 9.64
N GLN A 99 19.86 -10.76 10.27
CA GLN A 99 20.12 -11.77 11.29
C GLN A 99 19.76 -11.31 12.70
N THR A 100 19.41 -10.02 12.91
CA THR A 100 18.97 -9.54 14.21
C THR A 100 17.81 -10.37 14.74
N LYS A 101 17.95 -10.89 15.97
CA LYS A 101 16.94 -11.78 16.57
C LYS A 101 15.79 -11.00 17.16
N LEU A 102 14.59 -11.58 17.06
CA LEU A 102 13.34 -10.97 17.53
C LEU A 102 13.34 -10.74 19.05
N ASN A 103 14.00 -11.62 19.83
CA ASN A 103 14.08 -11.49 21.28
C ASN A 103 14.70 -10.17 21.77
N ARG A 104 15.50 -9.50 20.92
CA ARG A 104 16.00 -8.14 21.20
C ARG A 104 14.87 -7.14 21.44
N PHE A 105 13.71 -7.35 20.82
CA PHE A 105 12.57 -6.44 20.83
C PHE A 105 11.39 -7.01 21.61
N TYR A 106 11.08 -8.27 21.42
CA TYR A 106 9.90 -8.96 21.92
C TYR A 106 10.25 -10.37 22.46
N PRO A 107 10.96 -10.47 23.60
CA PRO A 107 11.46 -11.75 24.12
C PRO A 107 10.36 -12.71 24.57
N LYS A 108 9.12 -12.21 24.75
CA LYS A 108 7.97 -13.04 25.16
C LYS A 108 7.28 -13.77 24.00
N ILE A 109 7.59 -13.41 22.75
CA ILE A 109 7.06 -14.13 21.58
C ILE A 109 7.71 -15.52 21.53
N PRO A 110 6.94 -16.60 21.35
CA PRO A 110 7.49 -17.95 21.24
C PRO A 110 8.60 -18.06 20.19
N ASN A 111 9.71 -18.70 20.56
CA ASN A 111 10.91 -18.88 19.72
C ASN A 111 11.61 -17.56 19.29
N ALA A 112 11.38 -16.45 19.98
CA ALA A 112 11.92 -15.14 19.58
C ALA A 112 13.46 -15.14 19.47
N GLU A 113 14.17 -15.98 20.24
CA GLU A 113 15.63 -16.15 20.20
C GLU A 113 16.12 -16.87 18.92
N LYS A 114 15.25 -17.65 18.28
CA LYS A 114 15.53 -18.33 17.00
C LYS A 114 15.13 -17.49 15.80
N ILE A 115 14.04 -16.73 15.92
CA ILE A 115 13.46 -15.92 14.84
C ILE A 115 14.34 -14.71 14.53
N SER A 116 14.68 -14.50 13.28
CA SER A 116 15.41 -13.34 12.78
C SER A 116 14.48 -12.37 12.05
N ILE A 117 14.96 -11.14 11.76
CA ILE A 117 14.27 -10.17 10.88
C ILE A 117 14.05 -10.78 9.48
N TYR A 118 15.02 -11.57 9.00
CA TYR A 118 14.89 -12.32 7.76
C TYR A 118 13.67 -13.25 7.78
N ASP A 119 13.48 -14.03 8.86
CA ASP A 119 12.37 -14.97 8.98
C ASP A 119 11.01 -14.25 9.02
N LEU A 120 10.94 -13.08 9.68
CA LEU A 120 9.74 -12.23 9.69
C LEU A 120 9.38 -11.74 8.27
N LEU A 121 10.37 -11.19 7.53
CA LEU A 121 10.17 -10.69 6.17
C LEU A 121 9.71 -11.79 5.20
N HIS A 122 10.21 -13.01 5.38
CA HIS A 122 9.98 -14.15 4.50
C HIS A 122 8.90 -15.13 4.98
N HIS A 123 8.15 -14.79 6.04
CA HIS A 123 7.10 -15.65 6.62
C HIS A 123 7.58 -17.07 6.98
N ARG A 124 8.77 -17.14 7.59
CA ARG A 124 9.41 -18.41 7.99
C ARG A 124 9.50 -18.58 9.51
N THR A 125 8.68 -17.86 10.25
CA THR A 125 8.77 -17.76 11.73
C THR A 125 8.04 -18.88 12.46
N GLY A 126 7.00 -19.48 11.87
CA GLY A 126 6.03 -20.31 12.58
C GLY A 126 5.05 -19.53 13.46
N ILE A 127 5.11 -18.21 13.52
CA ILE A 127 4.16 -17.41 14.29
C ILE A 127 2.77 -17.48 13.65
N VAL A 128 1.77 -17.87 14.46
CA VAL A 128 0.35 -17.98 14.07
C VAL A 128 -0.16 -16.66 13.49
N ASP A 129 -0.92 -16.71 12.42
CA ASP A 129 -1.63 -15.54 11.86
C ASP A 129 -2.82 -15.19 12.75
N PHE A 130 -2.68 -14.18 13.60
CA PHE A 130 -3.72 -13.75 14.52
C PHE A 130 -4.99 -13.22 13.83
N ILE A 131 -4.90 -12.81 12.57
CA ILE A 131 -6.05 -12.33 11.81
C ILE A 131 -6.88 -13.51 11.28
N ASN A 132 -6.23 -14.52 10.68
CA ASN A 132 -6.92 -15.56 9.92
C ASN A 132 -7.11 -16.88 10.68
N GLN A 133 -6.36 -17.13 11.76
CA GLN A 133 -6.36 -18.40 12.46
C GLN A 133 -7.05 -18.36 13.85
N ASP A 134 -7.41 -17.18 14.35
CA ASP A 134 -8.12 -17.05 15.62
C ASP A 134 -9.60 -16.69 15.42
N SER A 135 -10.47 -17.68 15.54
CA SER A 135 -11.94 -17.48 15.46
C SER A 135 -12.50 -16.62 16.59
N THR A 136 -11.85 -16.56 17.74
CA THR A 136 -12.23 -15.68 18.86
C THR A 136 -11.89 -14.23 18.57
N PHE A 137 -10.73 -13.98 17.97
CA PHE A 137 -10.30 -12.66 17.59
C PHE A 137 -11.20 -12.10 16.47
N HIS A 138 -11.69 -12.93 15.56
CA HIS A 138 -12.66 -12.55 14.53
C HIS A 138 -13.93 -11.88 15.07
N LYS A 139 -14.34 -12.16 16.30
CA LYS A 139 -15.53 -11.56 16.92
C LYS A 139 -15.35 -10.10 17.34
N VAL A 140 -14.13 -9.58 17.31
CA VAL A 140 -13.79 -8.24 17.81
C VAL A 140 -12.90 -7.44 16.85
N ILE A 141 -12.73 -7.93 15.62
CA ILE A 141 -11.88 -7.29 14.60
C ILE A 141 -12.42 -5.95 14.08
N ASP A 142 -13.68 -5.63 14.35
CA ASP A 142 -14.31 -4.34 14.08
C ASP A 142 -13.95 -3.27 15.11
N LYS A 143 -13.40 -3.67 16.25
CA LYS A 143 -13.04 -2.78 17.35
C LYS A 143 -11.60 -2.35 17.27
N LYS A 144 -11.33 -1.18 17.85
CA LYS A 144 -9.95 -0.71 18.03
C LYS A 144 -9.24 -1.61 19.05
N HIS A 145 -8.02 -2.04 18.70
CA HIS A 145 -7.11 -2.75 19.59
C HIS A 145 -5.80 -1.97 19.72
N SER A 146 -5.23 -1.97 20.91
CA SER A 146 -3.87 -1.46 21.10
C SER A 146 -2.85 -2.46 20.51
N LYS A 147 -1.68 -1.96 20.15
CA LYS A 147 -0.58 -2.83 19.67
C LYS A 147 -0.15 -3.82 20.74
N GLU A 148 -0.17 -3.38 21.99
CA GLU A 148 0.13 -4.18 23.17
C GLU A 148 -0.83 -5.36 23.33
N ASP A 149 -2.14 -5.14 23.12
CA ASP A 149 -3.15 -6.20 23.18
C ASP A 149 -2.92 -7.23 22.06
N ILE A 150 -2.68 -6.77 20.84
CA ILE A 150 -2.41 -7.68 19.71
C ILE A 150 -1.11 -8.46 19.94
N LEU A 151 -0.04 -7.81 20.39
CA LEU A 151 1.22 -8.50 20.74
C LEU A 151 1.00 -9.52 21.85
N LYS A 152 0.18 -9.20 22.87
CA LYS A 152 -0.19 -10.14 23.93
C LYS A 152 -0.92 -11.35 23.36
N VAL A 153 -1.89 -11.15 22.45
CA VAL A 153 -2.59 -12.25 21.77
C VAL A 153 -1.58 -13.12 21.01
N ILE A 154 -0.67 -12.53 20.23
CA ILE A 154 0.37 -13.27 19.50
C ILE A 154 1.24 -14.13 20.45
N THR A 155 1.53 -13.66 21.65
CA THR A 155 2.32 -14.44 22.63
C THR A 155 1.59 -15.63 23.23
N THR A 156 0.27 -15.72 23.10
CA THR A 156 -0.52 -16.86 23.64
C THR A 156 -0.49 -18.09 22.74
N TYR A 157 -0.14 -17.93 21.47
CA TYR A 157 -0.12 -19.03 20.52
C TYR A 157 1.14 -19.88 20.63
N LYS A 158 1.00 -21.18 20.40
CA LYS A 158 2.14 -22.04 20.14
C LYS A 158 2.61 -21.82 18.69
N SER A 159 3.89 -21.95 18.47
CA SER A 159 4.42 -21.90 17.11
C SER A 159 3.90 -23.07 16.25
N ASN A 160 3.52 -22.79 15.00
CA ASN A 160 3.06 -23.81 14.06
C ASN A 160 4.19 -24.75 13.61
N PHE A 161 5.45 -24.25 13.62
CA PHE A 161 6.65 -24.99 13.21
C PHE A 161 7.91 -24.30 13.73
N GLU A 162 9.04 -25.00 13.68
CA GLU A 162 10.34 -24.42 14.02
C GLU A 162 10.76 -23.31 13.05
N PRO A 163 11.21 -22.14 13.56
CA PRO A 163 11.62 -21.03 12.73
C PRO A 163 12.67 -21.45 11.67
N GLY A 164 12.47 -20.97 10.44
CA GLY A 164 13.32 -21.28 9.29
C GLY A 164 13.00 -22.60 8.58
N SER A 165 12.22 -23.52 9.18
CA SER A 165 12.00 -24.87 8.60
C SER A 165 11.07 -24.87 7.39
N LYS A 166 10.07 -24.00 7.34
CA LYS A 166 9.12 -23.87 6.22
C LYS A 166 8.58 -22.46 6.07
N TYR A 167 7.86 -22.22 4.98
CA TYR A 167 7.09 -21.02 4.73
C TYR A 167 5.63 -21.20 5.14
N GLU A 168 5.08 -20.19 5.84
CA GLU A 168 3.66 -20.05 6.10
C GLU A 168 3.31 -18.57 6.28
N TYR A 169 2.49 -18.05 5.38
CA TYR A 169 2.09 -16.65 5.41
C TYR A 169 1.41 -16.31 6.75
N SER A 170 1.87 -15.23 7.40
CA SER A 170 1.29 -14.74 8.65
C SER A 170 1.33 -13.21 8.72
N ASN A 171 0.16 -12.59 8.93
CA ASN A 171 0.05 -11.15 9.16
C ASN A 171 0.78 -10.72 10.44
N SER A 172 0.86 -11.60 11.44
CA SER A 172 1.61 -11.36 12.68
C SER A 172 3.05 -10.96 12.42
N ASN A 173 3.71 -11.54 11.41
CA ASN A 173 5.09 -11.21 11.07
C ASN A 173 5.26 -9.72 10.71
N TYR A 174 4.40 -9.22 9.86
CA TYR A 174 4.48 -7.83 9.41
C TYR A 174 3.91 -6.85 10.44
N PHE A 175 2.95 -7.27 11.25
CA PHE A 175 2.53 -6.50 12.42
C PHE A 175 3.71 -6.26 13.38
N ILE A 176 4.45 -7.31 13.69
CA ILE A 176 5.66 -7.24 14.54
C ILE A 176 6.73 -6.35 13.89
N LEU A 177 6.97 -6.46 12.58
CA LEU A 177 7.92 -5.59 11.87
C LEU A 177 7.56 -4.11 12.01
N GLY A 178 6.28 -3.74 11.92
CA GLY A 178 5.83 -2.37 12.17
C GLY A 178 6.14 -1.91 13.59
N CYS A 179 5.89 -2.76 14.58
CA CYS A 179 6.22 -2.48 15.96
C CYS A 179 7.76 -2.35 16.19
N VAL A 180 8.58 -3.14 15.50
CA VAL A 180 10.05 -3.02 15.50
C VAL A 180 10.49 -1.68 14.91
N ILE A 181 9.91 -1.25 13.80
CA ILE A 181 10.18 0.05 13.16
C ILE A 181 9.92 1.18 14.18
N GLU A 182 8.75 1.21 14.82
CA GLU A 182 8.41 2.22 15.81
C GLU A 182 9.37 2.21 17.01
N LYS A 183 9.72 1.03 17.51
CA LYS A 183 10.64 0.85 18.64
C LYS A 183 12.04 1.39 18.35
N LEU A 184 12.53 1.18 17.11
CA LEU A 184 13.85 1.65 16.67
C LEU A 184 13.88 3.15 16.37
N THR A 185 12.83 3.69 15.82
CA THR A 185 12.78 5.09 15.35
C THR A 185 12.22 6.04 16.39
N LYS A 186 11.51 5.55 17.38
CA LYS A 186 10.73 6.35 18.36
C LYS A 186 9.67 7.25 17.72
N LYS A 187 9.22 6.86 16.53
CA LYS A 187 8.17 7.53 15.76
C LYS A 187 7.08 6.52 15.41
N SER A 188 5.84 6.99 15.26
CA SER A 188 4.73 6.16 14.81
C SER A 188 4.99 5.54 13.44
N TYR A 189 4.28 4.47 13.11
CA TYR A 189 4.34 3.86 11.79
C TYR A 189 3.91 4.85 10.69
N ALA A 190 2.88 5.66 10.96
CA ALA A 190 2.43 6.72 10.04
C ALA A 190 3.53 7.73 9.75
N GLU A 191 4.21 8.24 10.77
CA GLU A 191 5.34 9.17 10.60
C GLU A 191 6.52 8.53 9.86
N ASN A 192 6.81 7.25 10.11
CA ASN A 192 7.85 6.52 9.36
C ASN A 192 7.45 6.37 7.90
N LEU A 193 6.22 5.96 7.59
CA LEU A 193 5.70 5.86 6.24
C LEU A 193 5.80 7.20 5.51
N GLU A 194 5.31 8.27 6.13
CA GLU A 194 5.33 9.61 5.56
C GLU A 194 6.77 10.09 5.24
N ASN A 195 7.66 10.03 6.22
CA ASN A 195 8.98 10.63 6.09
C ASN A 195 9.96 9.76 5.26
N ARG A 196 9.81 8.42 5.32
CA ARG A 196 10.73 7.48 4.69
C ARG A 196 10.33 7.11 3.26
N ILE A 197 9.04 7.18 2.94
CA ILE A 197 8.53 6.74 1.64
C ILE A 197 7.71 7.84 0.98
N VAL A 198 6.63 8.30 1.61
CA VAL A 198 5.64 9.17 0.95
C VAL A 198 6.26 10.46 0.46
N LYS A 199 7.01 11.17 1.29
CA LYS A 199 7.71 12.40 0.90
C LYS A 199 8.83 12.16 -0.11
N LYS A 200 9.59 11.07 0.04
CA LYS A 200 10.72 10.75 -0.87
C LYS A 200 10.26 10.36 -2.27
N ALA A 201 9.17 9.63 -2.36
CA ALA A 201 8.59 9.18 -3.64
C ALA A 201 7.46 10.10 -4.13
N GLU A 202 7.17 11.19 -3.41
CA GLU A 202 6.11 12.16 -3.74
C GLU A 202 4.74 11.50 -3.94
N LEU A 203 4.35 10.61 -3.01
CA LEU A 203 3.06 9.90 -3.07
C LEU A 203 1.93 10.81 -2.62
N GLY A 204 1.47 11.67 -3.51
CA GLY A 204 0.48 12.68 -3.24
C GLY A 204 0.26 13.63 -4.41
N THR A 205 -0.50 14.68 -4.11
CA THR A 205 -0.83 15.77 -5.02
C THR A 205 -0.31 17.09 -4.48
N TYR A 206 -0.18 18.08 -5.36
CA TYR A 206 0.07 19.47 -4.97
C TYR A 206 -1.21 20.26 -5.11
N GLU A 207 -1.63 20.89 -4.02
CA GLU A 207 -2.81 21.75 -3.97
C GLU A 207 -2.39 23.21 -3.78
N SER A 208 -3.11 24.12 -4.44
CA SER A 208 -2.93 25.57 -4.23
C SER A 208 -3.68 25.98 -2.97
N LYS A 209 -2.95 26.50 -1.96
CA LYS A 209 -3.54 27.12 -0.77
C LYS A 209 -3.28 28.61 -0.80
N THR A 210 -4.34 29.39 -0.72
CA THR A 210 -4.27 30.86 -0.65
C THR A 210 -4.49 31.30 0.80
N GLU A 211 -3.52 32.01 1.34
CA GLU A 211 -3.59 32.60 2.69
C GLU A 211 -3.59 34.13 2.58
N MET A 212 -4.41 34.80 3.37
CA MET A 212 -4.40 36.25 3.50
C MET A 212 -3.29 36.66 4.46
N THR A 213 -2.33 37.43 3.97
CA THR A 213 -1.27 38.02 4.79
C THR A 213 -1.44 39.53 4.90
N ALA A 214 -0.69 40.19 5.78
CA ALA A 214 -0.68 41.68 5.88
C ALA A 214 -0.26 42.36 4.56
N LYS A 215 0.34 41.63 3.62
CA LYS A 215 0.76 42.12 2.30
C LYS A 215 -0.16 41.72 1.14
N GLY A 216 -1.30 41.07 1.44
CA GLY A 216 -2.27 40.55 0.47
C GLY A 216 -2.34 39.04 0.41
N ALA A 217 -3.09 38.50 -0.57
CA ALA A 217 -3.26 37.09 -0.77
C ALA A 217 -1.97 36.45 -1.34
N VAL A 218 -1.47 35.39 -0.68
CA VAL A 218 -0.33 34.59 -1.13
C VAL A 218 -0.80 33.19 -1.42
N THR A 219 -0.59 32.70 -2.65
CA THR A 219 -0.94 31.33 -3.05
C THR A 219 0.31 30.47 -3.11
N ASN A 220 0.36 29.43 -2.28
CA ASN A 220 1.45 28.45 -2.22
C ASN A 220 0.95 27.09 -2.70
N LYS A 221 1.86 26.34 -3.36
CA LYS A 221 1.62 24.92 -3.63
C LYS A 221 2.01 24.11 -2.40
N VAL A 222 1.05 23.38 -1.84
CA VAL A 222 1.24 22.53 -0.66
C VAL A 222 1.13 21.06 -1.09
N PHE A 223 2.09 20.27 -0.70
CA PHE A 223 2.04 18.83 -0.90
C PHE A 223 1.01 18.19 0.03
N VAL A 224 0.07 17.44 -0.55
CA VAL A 224 -0.97 16.70 0.17
C VAL A 224 -0.78 15.20 -0.07
N PRO A 225 -0.38 14.42 0.94
CA PRO A 225 -0.25 12.96 0.82
C PRO A 225 -1.56 12.31 0.41
N THR A 226 -1.50 11.37 -0.54
CA THR A 226 -2.62 10.50 -0.92
C THR A 226 -2.34 9.03 -0.57
N THR A 227 -1.14 8.74 -0.08
CA THR A 227 -0.75 7.47 0.55
C THR A 227 -0.45 7.70 2.03
N TYR A 228 -1.14 6.98 2.91
CA TYR A 228 -1.00 7.13 4.36
C TYR A 228 -1.46 5.89 5.12
N TYR A 229 -1.14 5.83 6.41
CA TYR A 229 -1.74 4.94 7.39
C TYR A 229 -2.51 5.77 8.42
N LYS A 230 -3.72 5.36 8.73
CA LYS A 230 -4.54 5.86 9.84
C LYS A 230 -5.29 4.71 10.51
N GLU A 231 -5.62 4.85 11.77
CA GLU A 231 -6.38 3.82 12.50
C GLU A 231 -7.89 3.89 12.24
N GLU A 232 -8.39 5.04 11.84
CA GLU A 232 -9.81 5.29 11.61
C GLU A 232 -10.35 4.46 10.44
N THR A 233 -11.65 4.26 10.46
CA THR A 233 -12.39 3.58 9.39
C THR A 233 -12.44 4.43 8.10
N THR A 234 -12.88 3.84 7.03
CA THR A 234 -13.04 4.49 5.72
C THR A 234 -13.92 5.72 5.80
N ASN A 235 -13.45 6.83 5.24
CA ASN A 235 -14.17 8.10 5.16
C ASN A 235 -14.24 8.61 3.72
N THR A 236 -15.40 8.50 3.09
CA THR A 236 -15.61 8.92 1.70
C THR A 236 -15.50 10.45 1.50
N ALA A 237 -15.65 11.26 2.54
CA ALA A 237 -15.36 12.70 2.48
C ALA A 237 -13.87 12.98 2.19
N ASN A 238 -12.97 12.04 2.54
CA ASN A 238 -11.56 12.08 2.21
C ASN A 238 -11.25 11.37 0.90
N LYS A 239 -12.23 11.17 0.01
CA LYS A 239 -12.09 10.38 -1.23
C LYS A 239 -11.65 8.93 -1.01
N GLU A 240 -11.92 8.35 0.14
CA GLU A 240 -11.66 6.93 0.38
C GLU A 240 -12.83 6.08 -0.12
N SER A 241 -12.54 4.91 -0.69
CA SER A 241 -13.52 3.95 -1.14
C SER A 241 -13.76 2.87 -0.10
N TYR A 242 -15.02 2.50 0.11
CA TYR A 242 -15.34 1.23 0.72
C TYR A 242 -14.97 0.06 -0.20
N SER A 243 -14.80 -1.12 0.39
CA SER A 243 -14.69 -2.36 -0.35
C SER A 243 -16.08 -2.96 -0.59
N TYR A 244 -16.28 -3.50 -1.79
CA TYR A 244 -17.55 -4.11 -2.21
C TYR A 244 -17.29 -5.46 -2.86
N TYR A 245 -18.29 -6.33 -2.79
CA TYR A 245 -18.41 -7.52 -3.63
C TYR A 245 -19.78 -7.53 -4.30
N PHE A 246 -19.89 -8.20 -5.45
CA PHE A 246 -21.15 -8.36 -6.15
C PHE A 246 -21.78 -9.70 -5.78
N ASP A 247 -22.99 -9.68 -5.22
CA ASP A 247 -23.70 -10.87 -4.76
C ASP A 247 -24.49 -11.60 -5.85
N GLY A 248 -24.41 -11.12 -7.08
CA GLY A 248 -25.17 -11.58 -8.25
C GLY A 248 -26.32 -10.62 -8.62
N THR A 249 -26.71 -9.73 -7.72
CA THR A 249 -27.78 -8.75 -7.92
C THR A 249 -27.29 -7.33 -7.64
N ASN A 250 -26.59 -7.12 -6.53
CA ASN A 250 -26.16 -5.82 -6.05
C ASN A 250 -24.70 -5.79 -5.65
N TRP A 251 -24.10 -4.61 -5.65
CA TRP A 251 -22.86 -4.33 -4.96
C TRP A 251 -23.12 -4.24 -3.46
N VAL A 252 -22.58 -5.18 -2.71
CA VAL A 252 -22.73 -5.27 -1.26
C VAL A 252 -21.43 -4.81 -0.60
N LYS A 253 -21.54 -3.89 0.35
CA LYS A 253 -20.41 -3.40 1.13
C LYS A 253 -19.79 -4.53 1.95
N SER A 254 -18.49 -4.72 1.77
CA SER A 254 -17.74 -5.70 2.55
C SER A 254 -17.63 -5.25 4.01
N TYR A 255 -17.57 -6.24 4.89
CA TYR A 255 -17.26 -5.97 6.30
C TYR A 255 -15.90 -5.29 6.44
N GLU A 256 -15.82 -4.27 7.27
CA GLU A 256 -14.62 -3.48 7.46
C GLU A 256 -13.99 -3.75 8.83
N ASN A 257 -12.82 -4.36 8.83
CA ASN A 257 -12.03 -4.50 10.04
C ASN A 257 -11.51 -3.14 10.50
N HIS A 258 -11.41 -2.93 11.82
CA HIS A 258 -10.75 -1.74 12.35
C HIS A 258 -9.27 -1.73 11.92
N ASN A 259 -8.79 -0.59 11.43
CA ASN A 259 -7.48 -0.53 10.75
C ASN A 259 -6.28 -0.72 11.69
N SER A 260 -6.48 -0.63 13.02
CA SER A 260 -5.48 -1.01 14.03
C SER A 260 -5.06 -2.49 13.92
N ILE A 261 -5.97 -3.36 13.44
CA ILE A 261 -5.71 -4.79 13.23
C ILE A 261 -4.77 -5.00 12.04
N ALA A 262 -5.06 -4.34 10.91
CA ALA A 262 -4.25 -4.46 9.70
C ALA A 262 -2.87 -3.81 9.85
N PHE A 263 -2.80 -2.64 10.51
CA PHE A 263 -1.59 -1.90 10.83
C PHE A 263 -0.55 -1.95 9.68
N SER A 264 0.67 -2.32 9.99
CA SER A 264 1.80 -2.46 9.03
C SER A 264 1.70 -3.67 8.11
N SER A 265 0.76 -4.59 8.36
CA SER A 265 0.53 -5.78 7.52
C SER A 265 -0.45 -5.53 6.38
N GLY A 266 -1.30 -4.50 6.48
CA GLY A 266 -2.38 -4.30 5.50
C GLY A 266 -3.09 -2.94 5.57
N GLY A 267 -2.69 -2.04 6.49
CA GLY A 267 -3.47 -0.86 6.85
C GLY A 267 -3.20 0.40 6.03
N ILE A 268 -2.36 0.36 4.99
CA ILE A 268 -2.08 1.54 4.16
C ILE A 268 -3.25 1.79 3.21
N THR A 269 -3.58 3.07 3.07
CA THR A 269 -4.51 3.60 2.06
C THR A 269 -3.70 4.34 1.00
N SER A 270 -4.01 4.12 -0.29
CA SER A 270 -3.28 4.72 -1.41
C SER A 270 -4.15 4.85 -2.66
N THR A 271 -3.63 5.54 -3.68
CA THR A 271 -4.19 5.58 -5.03
C THR A 271 -3.41 4.66 -5.96
N PRO A 272 -4.01 4.15 -7.06
CA PRO A 272 -3.25 3.40 -8.07
C PRO A 272 -2.08 4.20 -8.67
N ALA A 273 -2.24 5.51 -8.83
CA ALA A 273 -1.19 6.39 -9.35
C ALA A 273 0.01 6.43 -8.39
N ASP A 274 -0.23 6.52 -7.08
CA ASP A 274 0.85 6.50 -6.10
C ASP A 274 1.55 5.15 -6.02
N LEU A 275 0.81 4.04 -6.16
CA LEU A 275 1.42 2.70 -6.20
C LEU A 275 2.40 2.58 -7.37
N THR A 276 2.04 3.13 -8.54
CA THR A 276 2.97 3.14 -9.68
C THR A 276 4.18 4.04 -9.44
N LYS A 277 4.01 5.18 -8.75
CA LYS A 277 5.13 6.05 -8.33
C LYS A 277 6.03 5.35 -7.31
N PHE A 278 5.44 4.67 -6.34
CA PHE A 278 6.18 3.92 -5.32
C PHE A 278 7.09 2.87 -5.95
N ILE A 279 6.54 2.04 -6.83
CA ILE A 279 7.32 1.01 -7.55
C ILE A 279 8.41 1.67 -8.41
N TYR A 280 8.09 2.72 -9.15
CA TYR A 280 9.08 3.45 -9.92
C TYR A 280 10.22 3.99 -9.03
N ALA A 281 9.90 4.63 -7.91
CA ALA A 281 10.88 5.16 -6.97
C ALA A 281 11.74 4.06 -6.33
N LEU A 282 11.14 2.92 -6.00
CA LEU A 282 11.85 1.77 -5.44
C LEU A 282 12.89 1.21 -6.42
N PHE A 283 12.48 0.96 -7.67
CA PHE A 283 13.37 0.37 -8.68
C PHE A 283 14.43 1.34 -9.23
N ASN A 284 14.21 2.65 -9.07
CA ASN A 284 15.18 3.71 -9.47
C ASN A 284 16.05 4.21 -8.31
N GLY A 285 16.12 3.47 -7.19
CA GLY A 285 17.07 3.73 -6.10
C GLY A 285 16.71 4.93 -5.21
N LYS A 286 15.51 5.52 -5.33
CA LYS A 286 15.08 6.65 -4.48
C LYS A 286 14.77 6.22 -3.04
N LEU A 287 14.42 4.95 -2.82
CA LEU A 287 13.95 4.46 -1.53
C LEU A 287 14.96 3.59 -0.80
N VAL A 288 15.67 2.73 -1.50
CA VAL A 288 16.72 1.86 -0.99
C VAL A 288 17.88 1.79 -1.98
N ASN A 289 19.07 1.43 -1.52
CA ASN A 289 20.23 1.25 -2.38
C ASN A 289 20.12 -0.03 -3.23
N PRO A 290 20.98 -0.19 -4.28
CA PRO A 290 20.92 -1.37 -5.15
C PRO A 290 21.11 -2.70 -4.44
N THR A 291 21.94 -2.76 -3.38
CA THR A 291 22.16 -3.99 -2.59
C THR A 291 20.88 -4.41 -1.89
N SER A 292 20.23 -3.48 -1.19
CA SER A 292 18.95 -3.72 -0.53
C SER A 292 17.86 -4.11 -1.53
N LEU A 293 17.78 -3.42 -2.68
CA LEU A 293 16.82 -3.76 -3.73
C LEU A 293 17.04 -5.18 -4.27
N ASN A 294 18.29 -5.58 -4.47
CA ASN A 294 18.61 -6.93 -4.93
C ASN A 294 18.22 -8.00 -3.90
N GLN A 295 18.45 -7.73 -2.61
CA GLN A 295 17.98 -8.62 -1.54
C GLN A 295 16.45 -8.73 -1.52
N MET A 296 15.71 -7.64 -1.74
CA MET A 296 14.24 -7.66 -1.82
C MET A 296 13.72 -8.42 -3.02
N LYS A 297 14.47 -8.49 -4.13
CA LYS A 297 14.11 -9.23 -5.36
C LYS A 297 14.56 -10.68 -5.34
N GLU A 298 15.36 -11.10 -4.36
CA GLU A 298 15.87 -12.46 -4.30
C GLU A 298 14.72 -13.46 -4.12
N ILE A 299 14.55 -14.33 -5.11
CA ILE A 299 13.54 -15.40 -5.08
C ILE A 299 14.12 -16.57 -4.28
N LYS A 300 13.44 -16.92 -3.19
CA LYS A 300 13.74 -18.13 -2.41
C LYS A 300 12.55 -19.07 -2.42
N GLU A 301 12.81 -20.36 -2.16
CA GLU A 301 11.80 -21.42 -2.20
C GLU A 301 10.49 -21.00 -1.49
N GLY A 302 9.38 -21.08 -2.21
CA GLY A 302 8.04 -20.75 -1.71
C GLY A 302 7.64 -19.27 -1.81
N TYR A 303 8.54 -18.36 -2.23
CA TYR A 303 8.24 -16.93 -2.34
C TYR A 303 8.65 -16.38 -3.70
N GLY A 304 7.78 -15.57 -4.32
CA GLY A 304 8.14 -14.83 -5.54
C GLY A 304 7.93 -15.57 -6.85
N LYS A 305 7.03 -16.55 -6.89
CA LYS A 305 6.53 -17.11 -8.15
C LYS A 305 5.20 -16.50 -8.53
#